data_2a452aa0d51015a71357daa81ac7aac5
#
_entry.id   2a452aa0d51015a71357daa81ac7aac5
#
_cell.length_a   1.000
_cell.length_b   1.000
_cell.length_c   1.000
_cell.angle_alpha   90.00
_cell.angle_beta   90.00
_cell.angle_gamma   90.00
#
_symmetry.space_group_name_H-M   'P 1'
#
loop_
_entity.id
_entity.type
_entity.pdbx_description
1 polymer ?
#
loop_
_entity_poly.entity_id
_entity_poly.type
_entity_poly.pdbx_seq_one_letter_code
_entity_poly.pdbx_strand_id
1 'polypeptide(L)'
;QCQVDPGELRNVPIGGRLITVYFVVFVLSYSRLMYVSVSDRPVNTEIFIRMHNEAFSYLDGVPQECVYDQTKLVVIKEEFREVWFNETFHQYAATVDYDLRVCEGYDPESKGKVESGVKYVKNNFFYGEHFHSFTSLKNELLEWINTIANIRIHGTTKEQPVQMYKDREHMYMKPYLQPKDQFQ
;
A
#
# COMPACT_ATOMS: atom_id res chain seq x y z
N GLN A 1 -3.84 -3.99 -12.23
CA GLN A 1 -4.62 -3.25 -11.24
C GLN A 1 -3.98 -3.39 -9.88
N CYS A 2 -3.85 -2.27 -9.16
CA CYS A 2 -3.34 -2.22 -7.80
C CYS A 2 -4.43 -1.67 -6.87
N GLN A 3 -4.71 -2.37 -5.78
CA GLN A 3 -5.56 -1.86 -4.72
C GLN A 3 -4.72 -1.09 -3.71
N VAL A 4 -5.18 0.10 -3.32
CA VAL A 4 -4.49 1.00 -2.39
C VAL A 4 -5.39 1.23 -1.19
N ASP A 5 -4.99 0.67 -0.05
CA ASP A 5 -5.77 0.71 1.19
C ASP A 5 -5.00 1.40 2.32
N PRO A 6 -5.48 2.54 2.83
CA PRO A 6 -4.89 3.14 4.02
C PRO A 6 -5.31 2.40 5.29
N GLY A 7 -4.42 2.43 6.26
CA GLY A 7 -4.65 1.87 7.59
C GLY A 7 -4.01 2.70 8.68
N GLU A 8 -4.49 2.49 9.89
CA GLU A 8 -3.98 3.15 11.09
C GLU A 8 -3.94 2.14 12.22
N LEU A 9 -2.86 2.13 12.97
CA LEU A 9 -2.73 1.32 14.17
C LEU A 9 -2.22 2.17 15.32
N ARG A 10 -3.02 2.25 16.39
CA ARG A 10 -2.70 3.02 17.58
C ARG A 10 -1.90 2.17 18.58
N ASN A 11 -1.14 2.87 19.42
CA ASN A 11 -0.42 2.25 20.53
C ASN A 11 0.58 1.18 20.12
N VAL A 12 1.31 1.43 19.03
CA VAL A 12 2.42 0.57 18.61
C VAL A 12 3.64 0.89 19.46
N PRO A 13 4.22 -0.09 20.18
CA PRO A 13 5.40 0.16 20.99
C PRO A 13 6.63 0.38 20.11
N ILE A 14 7.16 1.60 20.13
CA ILE A 14 8.35 1.99 19.36
C ILE A 14 9.28 2.80 20.28
N GLY A 15 10.48 2.30 20.53
CA GLY A 15 11.48 3.00 21.33
C GLY A 15 11.02 3.29 22.76
N GLY A 16 10.22 2.43 23.36
CA GLY A 16 9.68 2.62 24.70
C GLY A 16 8.49 3.57 24.79
N ARG A 17 7.93 4.00 23.65
CA ARG A 17 6.74 4.85 23.55
C ARG A 17 5.64 4.15 22.77
N LEU A 18 4.40 4.55 23.03
CA LEU A 18 3.25 4.10 22.25
C LEU A 18 2.96 5.14 21.17
N ILE A 19 3.11 4.75 19.91
CA ILE A 19 3.00 5.63 18.75
C ILE A 19 1.89 5.12 17.83
N THR A 20 1.17 6.05 17.22
CA THR A 20 0.25 5.73 16.14
C THR A 20 1.02 5.60 14.84
N VAL A 21 0.90 4.46 14.18
CA VAL A 21 1.50 4.21 12.87
C VAL A 21 0.42 4.33 11.80
N TYR A 22 0.68 5.18 10.82
CA TYR A 22 -0.16 5.32 9.64
C TYR A 22 0.50 4.56 8.50
N PHE A 23 -0.27 3.83 7.72
CA PHE A 23 0.31 3.04 6.63
C PHE A 23 -0.66 2.91 5.45
N VAL A 24 -0.09 2.61 4.29
CA VAL A 24 -0.85 2.34 3.08
C VAL A 24 -0.38 1.00 2.52
N VAL A 25 -1.33 0.13 2.24
CA VAL A 25 -1.09 -1.20 1.68
C VAL A 25 -1.42 -1.18 0.21
N PHE A 26 -0.44 -1.59 -0.60
CA PHE A 26 -0.57 -1.74 -2.06
C PHE A 26 -0.59 -3.22 -2.37
N VAL A 27 -1.66 -3.70 -3.01
CA VAL A 27 -1.79 -5.11 -3.40
C VAL A 27 -2.17 -5.20 -4.86
N LEU A 28 -1.36 -5.88 -5.66
CA LEU A 28 -1.69 -6.16 -7.04
C LEU A 28 -2.81 -7.20 -7.10
N SER A 29 -3.84 -6.90 -7.88
CA SER A 29 -5.06 -7.72 -7.92
C SER A 29 -4.84 -9.10 -8.53
N TYR A 30 -3.88 -9.23 -9.44
CA TYR A 30 -3.58 -10.50 -10.11
C TYR A 30 -2.66 -11.39 -9.27
N SER A 31 -1.43 -10.97 -9.03
CA SER A 31 -0.42 -11.77 -8.32
C SER A 31 -0.60 -11.79 -6.81
N ARG A 32 -1.30 -10.81 -6.26
CA ARG A 32 -1.40 -10.53 -4.82
C ARG A 32 -0.09 -10.05 -4.22
N LEU A 33 0.87 -9.60 -5.05
CA LEU A 33 2.10 -8.99 -4.56
C LEU A 33 1.77 -7.76 -3.72
N MET A 34 2.40 -7.65 -2.56
CA MET A 34 2.11 -6.64 -1.57
C MET A 34 3.32 -5.74 -1.32
N TYR A 35 3.05 -4.45 -1.15
CA TYR A 35 3.99 -3.49 -0.57
C TYR A 35 3.27 -2.64 0.48
N VAL A 36 3.97 -2.27 1.53
CA VAL A 36 3.43 -1.45 2.62
C VAL A 36 4.38 -0.30 2.89
N SER A 37 3.85 0.93 2.86
CA SER A 37 4.58 2.13 3.27
C SER A 37 4.02 2.67 4.58
N VAL A 38 4.88 3.13 5.48
CA VAL A 38 4.50 3.59 6.82
C VAL A 38 4.90 5.04 7.06
N SER A 39 4.17 5.69 7.97
CA SER A 39 4.43 7.05 8.43
C SER A 39 4.16 7.15 9.93
N ASP A 40 4.95 7.94 10.63
CA ASP A 40 4.72 8.30 12.04
C ASP A 40 3.82 9.54 12.19
N ARG A 41 3.37 10.09 11.07
CA ARG A 41 2.48 11.26 11.00
C ARG A 41 1.26 10.94 10.14
N PRO A 42 0.11 11.60 10.40
CA PRO A 42 -1.05 11.49 9.52
C PRO A 42 -0.67 11.74 8.07
N VAL A 43 -1.23 10.95 7.17
CA VAL A 43 -0.88 11.00 5.75
C VAL A 43 -1.51 12.23 5.11
N ASN A 44 -0.66 13.13 4.62
CA ASN A 44 -1.03 14.25 3.77
C ASN A 44 -0.70 13.94 2.30
N THR A 45 -0.94 14.89 1.41
CA THR A 45 -0.69 14.71 -0.03
C THR A 45 0.77 14.36 -0.31
N GLU A 46 1.72 15.07 0.30
CA GLU A 46 3.15 14.84 0.11
C GLU A 46 3.56 13.43 0.55
N ILE A 47 3.11 13.02 1.74
CA ILE A 47 3.39 11.67 2.27
C ILE A 47 2.75 10.60 1.37
N PHE A 48 1.53 10.82 0.91
CA PHE A 48 0.82 9.85 0.07
C PHE A 48 1.52 9.66 -1.28
N ILE A 49 1.99 10.76 -1.89
CA ILE A 49 2.80 10.70 -3.12
C ILE A 49 4.11 9.94 -2.87
N ARG A 50 4.81 10.23 -1.77
CA ARG A 50 6.02 9.49 -1.38
C ARG A 50 5.77 8.00 -1.25
N MET A 51 4.65 7.62 -0.63
CA MET A 51 4.27 6.21 -0.45
C MET A 51 4.04 5.52 -1.79
N HIS A 52 3.42 6.20 -2.75
CA HIS A 52 3.24 5.67 -4.12
C HIS A 52 4.60 5.52 -4.83
N ASN A 53 5.48 6.51 -4.71
CA ASN A 53 6.82 6.42 -5.28
C ASN A 53 7.60 5.22 -4.72
N GLU A 54 7.52 4.99 -3.42
CA GLU A 54 8.13 3.82 -2.79
C GLU A 54 7.55 2.51 -3.34
N ALA A 55 6.23 2.44 -3.47
CA ALA A 55 5.55 1.24 -3.99
C ALA A 55 5.94 0.95 -5.44
N PHE A 56 5.92 1.96 -6.31
CA PHE A 56 6.27 1.79 -7.72
C PHE A 56 7.75 1.47 -7.91
N SER A 57 8.62 2.01 -7.07
CA SER A 57 10.03 1.65 -7.03
C SER A 57 10.22 0.18 -6.64
N TYR A 58 9.51 -0.29 -5.61
CA TYR A 58 9.53 -1.69 -5.18
C TYR A 58 9.04 -2.63 -6.27
N LEU A 59 7.96 -2.26 -6.94
CA LEU A 59 7.39 -3.04 -8.05
C LEU A 59 8.26 -3.00 -9.31
N ASP A 60 9.17 -2.06 -9.42
CA ASP A 60 9.90 -1.76 -10.66
C ASP A 60 8.93 -1.58 -11.83
N GLY A 61 7.90 -0.79 -11.61
CA GLY A 61 6.88 -0.53 -12.60
C GLY A 61 5.64 0.16 -12.04
N VAL A 62 4.80 0.62 -12.96
CA VAL A 62 3.54 1.31 -12.66
C VAL A 62 2.38 0.47 -13.18
N PRO A 63 1.40 0.12 -12.33
CA PRO A 63 0.20 -0.57 -12.81
C PRO A 63 -0.64 0.33 -13.70
N GLN A 64 -1.46 -0.25 -14.55
CA GLN A 64 -2.34 0.50 -15.43
C GLN A 64 -3.34 1.36 -14.64
N GLU A 65 -3.86 0.84 -13.53
CA GLU A 65 -4.75 1.58 -12.66
C GLU A 65 -4.51 1.26 -11.17
N CYS A 66 -4.77 2.26 -10.32
CA CYS A 66 -4.86 2.08 -8.87
C CYS A 66 -6.29 2.32 -8.43
N VAL A 67 -6.79 1.45 -7.57
CA VAL A 67 -8.16 1.46 -7.06
C VAL A 67 -8.16 1.88 -5.60
N TYR A 68 -8.94 2.90 -5.29
CA TYR A 68 -9.11 3.47 -3.96
C TYR A 68 -10.55 3.27 -3.49
N ASP A 69 -10.72 2.78 -2.28
CA ASP A 69 -12.05 2.58 -1.69
C ASP A 69 -12.51 3.88 -1.01
N GLN A 70 -13.48 4.55 -1.62
CA GLN A 70 -14.03 5.80 -1.09
C GLN A 70 -14.65 5.62 0.31
N THR A 71 -15.27 4.48 0.59
CA THR A 71 -15.87 4.21 1.88
C THR A 71 -14.83 4.13 2.99
N LYS A 72 -13.70 3.47 2.72
CA LYS A 72 -12.58 3.40 3.66
C LYS A 72 -11.90 4.75 3.84
N LEU A 73 -11.75 5.52 2.77
CA LEU A 73 -11.21 6.88 2.84
C LEU A 73 -12.07 7.80 3.70
N VAL A 74 -13.39 7.68 3.62
CA VAL A 74 -14.32 8.44 4.45
C VAL A 74 -14.27 8.02 5.92
N VAL A 75 -14.07 6.73 6.19
CA VAL A 75 -14.05 6.17 7.56
C VAL A 75 -12.73 6.48 8.28
N ILE A 76 -11.62 6.61 7.54
CA ILE A 76 -10.29 6.66 8.16
C ILE A 76 -9.88 8.06 8.60
N LYS A 77 -10.25 9.13 8.00
CA LYS A 77 -10.14 10.53 8.45
C LYS A 77 -10.38 11.49 7.30
N GLU A 78 -10.85 12.68 7.64
CA GLU A 78 -11.04 13.78 6.68
C GLU A 78 -9.77 14.09 5.88
N GLU A 79 -8.59 13.93 6.48
CA GLU A 79 -7.30 14.14 5.84
C GLU A 79 -7.10 13.29 4.58
N PHE A 80 -7.49 12.00 4.59
CA PHE A 80 -7.44 11.17 3.39
C PHE A 80 -8.44 11.60 2.33
N ARG A 81 -9.60 12.07 2.75
CA ARG A 81 -10.59 12.63 1.83
C ARG A 81 -10.07 13.88 1.14
N GLU A 82 -9.39 14.76 1.89
CA GLU A 82 -8.75 15.95 1.33
C GLU A 82 -7.64 15.58 0.33
N VAL A 83 -6.81 14.60 0.66
CA VAL A 83 -5.77 14.08 -0.26
C VAL A 83 -6.42 13.57 -1.54
N TRP A 84 -7.49 12.80 -1.42
CA TRP A 84 -8.17 12.22 -2.58
C TRP A 84 -8.69 13.27 -3.56
N PHE A 85 -9.29 14.36 -3.05
CA PHE A 85 -9.80 15.44 -3.89
C PHE A 85 -8.74 16.47 -4.28
N ASN A 86 -7.50 16.28 -3.84
CA ASN A 86 -6.43 17.23 -4.10
C ASN A 86 -5.97 17.16 -5.55
N GLU A 87 -5.94 18.35 -6.21
CA GLU A 87 -5.51 18.47 -7.59
C GLU A 87 -4.05 18.01 -7.79
N THR A 88 -3.18 18.29 -6.83
CA THR A 88 -1.77 17.87 -6.88
C THR A 88 -1.64 16.35 -6.99
N PHE A 89 -2.43 15.60 -6.25
CA PHE A 89 -2.41 14.15 -6.31
C PHE A 89 -2.90 13.62 -7.66
N HIS A 90 -3.95 14.25 -8.23
CA HIS A 90 -4.42 13.90 -9.57
C HIS A 90 -3.38 14.19 -10.65
N GLN A 91 -2.66 15.32 -10.53
CA GLN A 91 -1.54 15.65 -11.42
C GLN A 91 -0.40 14.64 -11.30
N TYR A 92 -0.10 14.20 -10.08
CA TYR A 92 0.88 13.13 -9.84
C TYR A 92 0.52 11.86 -10.60
N ALA A 93 -0.71 11.39 -10.48
CA ALA A 93 -1.18 10.19 -11.18
C ALA A 93 -1.05 10.33 -12.71
N ALA A 94 -1.40 11.48 -13.25
CA ALA A 94 -1.26 11.78 -14.67
C ALA A 94 0.21 11.79 -15.12
N THR A 95 1.11 12.33 -14.30
CA THR A 95 2.54 12.41 -14.59
C THR A 95 3.21 11.04 -14.57
N VAL A 96 2.87 10.22 -13.58
CA VAL A 96 3.38 8.84 -13.45
C VAL A 96 2.71 7.91 -14.45
N ASP A 97 1.56 8.29 -14.96
CA ASP A 97 0.78 7.60 -15.99
C ASP A 97 0.09 6.34 -15.51
N TYR A 98 -0.79 6.50 -14.53
CA TYR A 98 -1.76 5.47 -14.17
C TYR A 98 -3.17 6.07 -14.00
N ASP A 99 -4.17 5.24 -14.20
CA ASP A 99 -5.55 5.65 -14.02
C ASP A 99 -5.97 5.57 -12.54
N LEU A 100 -6.53 6.66 -12.05
CA LEU A 100 -7.16 6.72 -10.74
C LEU A 100 -8.58 6.19 -10.83
N ARG A 101 -8.88 5.15 -10.05
CA ARG A 101 -10.24 4.62 -9.95
C ARG A 101 -10.71 4.61 -8.51
N VAL A 102 -11.88 5.20 -8.27
CA VAL A 102 -12.55 5.15 -6.97
C VAL A 102 -13.72 4.19 -7.05
N CYS A 103 -13.73 3.21 -6.15
CA CYS A 103 -14.89 2.35 -5.96
C CYS A 103 -15.80 2.97 -4.92
N GLU A 104 -17.00 3.35 -5.31
CA GLU A 104 -18.07 3.63 -4.36
C GLU A 104 -18.51 2.32 -3.72
N GLY A 105 -18.44 2.25 -2.39
CA GLY A 105 -18.50 1.06 -1.60
C GLY A 105 -19.58 0.04 -1.95
N TYR A 106 -19.24 -1.17 -1.73
CA TYR A 106 -20.01 -2.39 -1.87
C TYR A 106 -19.97 -3.08 -3.23
N ASP A 107 -18.86 -3.73 -3.51
CA ASP A 107 -18.84 -4.84 -4.45
C ASP A 107 -18.94 -6.15 -3.66
N PRO A 108 -20.11 -6.85 -3.70
CA PRO A 108 -20.30 -8.10 -2.96
C PRO A 108 -19.36 -9.22 -3.41
N GLU A 109 -18.88 -9.17 -4.65
CA GLU A 109 -17.99 -10.20 -5.18
C GLU A 109 -16.57 -10.09 -4.62
N SER A 110 -16.12 -8.88 -4.31
CA SER A 110 -14.81 -8.67 -3.70
C SER A 110 -14.79 -8.87 -2.18
N LYS A 111 -15.95 -8.82 -1.52
CA LYS A 111 -16.05 -8.93 -0.06
C LYS A 111 -15.90 -10.33 0.51
N GLY A 112 -16.19 -11.38 -0.26
CA GLY A 112 -16.16 -12.76 0.22
C GLY A 112 -14.83 -13.48 0.06
N LYS A 113 -13.84 -12.88 -0.61
CA LYS A 113 -12.69 -13.66 -1.11
C LYS A 113 -11.32 -13.21 -0.61
N VAL A 114 -11.18 -12.05 0.05
CA VAL A 114 -9.85 -11.57 0.45
C VAL A 114 -9.90 -10.93 1.82
N GLU A 115 -9.15 -11.51 2.76
CA GLU A 115 -8.73 -10.77 3.94
C GLU A 115 -8.11 -9.46 3.46
N SER A 116 -8.59 -8.30 3.96
CA SER A 116 -8.07 -7.03 3.52
C SER A 116 -6.58 -6.96 3.81
N GLY A 117 -5.79 -6.37 2.91
CA GLY A 117 -4.36 -6.21 3.11
C GLY A 117 -4.03 -5.52 4.42
N VAL A 118 -4.82 -4.52 4.80
CA VAL A 118 -4.70 -3.82 6.09
C VAL A 118 -4.84 -4.79 7.28
N LYS A 119 -5.87 -5.62 7.27
CA LYS A 119 -6.10 -6.61 8.32
C LYS A 119 -4.98 -7.64 8.38
N TYR A 120 -4.52 -8.12 7.23
CA TYR A 120 -3.42 -9.05 7.13
C TYR A 120 -2.13 -8.46 7.74
N VAL A 121 -1.80 -7.22 7.41
CA VAL A 121 -0.62 -6.53 7.95
C VAL A 121 -0.73 -6.34 9.46
N LYS A 122 -1.89 -5.92 9.96
CA LYS A 122 -2.13 -5.76 11.40
C LYS A 122 -1.95 -7.08 12.16
N ASN A 123 -2.53 -8.16 11.64
CA ASN A 123 -2.56 -9.45 12.34
C ASN A 123 -1.26 -10.25 12.21
N ASN A 124 -0.50 -10.05 11.13
CA ASN A 124 0.67 -10.90 10.84
C ASN A 124 2.00 -10.18 10.97
N PHE A 125 2.03 -8.85 10.89
CA PHE A 125 3.24 -8.08 11.10
C PHE A 125 3.25 -7.35 12.44
N PHE A 126 2.21 -6.58 12.74
CA PHE A 126 2.20 -5.71 13.93
C PHE A 126 1.80 -6.42 15.22
N TYR A 127 0.96 -7.44 15.15
CA TYR A 127 0.34 -8.05 16.33
C TYR A 127 1.39 -8.58 17.33
N GLY A 128 1.35 -8.04 18.55
CA GLY A 128 2.24 -8.45 19.62
C GLY A 128 3.69 -7.99 19.50
N GLU A 129 4.01 -7.22 18.47
CA GLU A 129 5.38 -6.78 18.21
C GLU A 129 5.69 -5.41 18.84
N HIS A 130 6.96 -5.22 19.15
CA HIS A 130 7.52 -3.95 19.54
C HIS A 130 8.80 -3.68 18.74
N PHE A 131 9.09 -2.41 18.51
CA PHE A 131 10.18 -1.99 17.63
C PHE A 131 11.14 -1.08 18.39
N HIS A 132 12.44 -1.20 18.10
CA HIS A 132 13.46 -0.37 18.72
C HIS A 132 13.35 1.10 18.31
N SER A 133 13.08 1.35 17.02
CA SER A 133 12.91 2.68 16.44
C SER A 133 11.97 2.60 15.24
N PHE A 134 11.56 3.75 14.72
CA PHE A 134 10.76 3.78 13.49
C PHE A 134 11.55 3.27 12.28
N THR A 135 12.85 3.55 12.23
CA THR A 135 13.75 3.00 11.21
C THR A 135 13.82 1.47 11.29
N SER A 136 13.93 0.92 12.49
CA SER A 136 13.89 -0.55 12.70
C SER A 136 12.57 -1.13 12.23
N LEU A 137 11.45 -0.48 12.52
CA LEU A 137 10.14 -0.89 12.05
C LEU A 137 10.10 -0.98 10.52
N LYS A 138 10.58 0.06 9.82
CA LYS A 138 10.65 0.08 8.36
C LYS A 138 11.48 -1.06 7.79
N ASN A 139 12.65 -1.32 8.39
CA ASN A 139 13.54 -2.39 7.94
C ASN A 139 12.94 -3.77 8.17
N GLU A 140 12.36 -3.99 9.35
CA GLU A 140 11.69 -5.25 9.68
C GLU A 140 10.44 -5.48 8.80
N LEU A 141 9.70 -4.43 8.49
CA LEU A 141 8.55 -4.49 7.58
C LEU A 141 8.98 -4.92 6.18
N LEU A 142 10.02 -4.31 5.64
CA LEU A 142 10.52 -4.66 4.30
C LEU A 142 11.02 -6.10 4.27
N GLU A 143 11.75 -6.54 5.29
CA GLU A 143 12.17 -7.92 5.42
C GLU A 143 10.98 -8.89 5.47
N TRP A 144 9.97 -8.56 6.26
CA TRP A 144 8.75 -9.36 6.37
C TRP A 144 8.00 -9.44 5.03
N ILE A 145 7.89 -8.34 4.30
CA ILE A 145 7.29 -8.30 2.97
C ILE A 145 8.04 -9.27 2.03
N ASN A 146 9.36 -9.20 2.01
CA ASN A 146 10.20 -9.97 1.08
C ASN A 146 10.32 -11.45 1.47
N THR A 147 10.27 -11.78 2.75
CA THR A 147 10.54 -13.15 3.22
C THR A 147 9.29 -13.90 3.64
N ILE A 148 8.18 -13.22 3.89
CA ILE A 148 6.93 -13.84 4.36
C ILE A 148 5.75 -13.47 3.46
N ALA A 149 5.38 -12.20 3.40
CA ALA A 149 4.13 -11.80 2.74
C ALA A 149 4.08 -12.18 1.26
N ASN A 150 5.18 -11.97 0.53
CA ASN A 150 5.24 -12.20 -0.92
C ASN A 150 5.78 -13.58 -1.30
N ILE A 151 6.23 -14.37 -0.34
CA ILE A 151 6.78 -15.73 -0.55
C ILE A 151 5.77 -16.81 -0.19
N ARG A 152 4.87 -16.54 0.77
CA ARG A 152 3.85 -17.52 1.17
C ARG A 152 2.97 -17.93 -0.01
N ILE A 153 2.50 -19.17 0.01
CA ILE A 153 1.50 -19.63 -0.96
C ILE A 153 0.17 -18.93 -0.64
N HIS A 154 -0.31 -18.11 -1.55
CA HIS A 154 -1.54 -17.35 -1.35
C HIS A 154 -2.77 -18.29 -1.39
N GLY A 155 -3.71 -18.09 -0.45
CA GLY A 155 -4.89 -18.95 -0.31
C GLY A 155 -5.80 -19.00 -1.55
N THR A 156 -5.87 -17.90 -2.32
CA THR A 156 -6.70 -17.80 -3.52
C THR A 156 -5.96 -18.26 -4.77
N THR A 157 -4.77 -17.75 -5.03
CA THR A 157 -4.00 -18.04 -6.24
C THR A 157 -3.31 -19.41 -6.20
N LYS A 158 -3.06 -19.93 -5.00
CA LYS A 158 -2.30 -21.17 -4.74
C LYS A 158 -0.85 -21.08 -5.21
N GLU A 159 -0.33 -19.88 -5.40
CA GLU A 159 1.05 -19.59 -5.85
C GLU A 159 1.70 -18.55 -4.96
N GLN A 160 3.02 -18.42 -5.05
CA GLN A 160 3.77 -17.35 -4.39
C GLN A 160 3.55 -16.03 -5.15
N PRO A 161 3.12 -14.96 -4.46
CA PRO A 161 2.91 -13.66 -5.11
C PRO A 161 4.12 -13.18 -5.91
N VAL A 162 5.32 -13.27 -5.35
CA VAL A 162 6.54 -12.80 -6.03
C VAL A 162 6.80 -13.56 -7.32
N GLN A 163 6.60 -14.88 -7.34
CA GLN A 163 6.86 -15.70 -8.51
C GLN A 163 5.83 -15.42 -9.60
N MET A 164 4.56 -15.35 -9.22
CA MET A 164 3.47 -15.03 -10.12
C MET A 164 3.64 -13.65 -10.76
N TYR A 165 4.11 -12.67 -9.97
CA TYR A 165 4.42 -11.33 -10.46
C TYR A 165 5.54 -11.34 -11.50
N LYS A 166 6.67 -11.94 -11.16
CA LYS A 166 7.84 -11.98 -12.05
C LYS A 166 7.55 -12.72 -13.36
N ASP A 167 6.82 -13.81 -13.29
CA ASP A 167 6.59 -14.66 -14.45
C ASP A 167 5.49 -14.15 -15.37
N ARG A 168 4.43 -13.52 -14.82
CA ARG A 168 3.20 -13.29 -15.58
C ARG A 168 2.63 -11.88 -15.49
N GLU A 169 3.12 -11.03 -14.60
CA GLU A 169 2.53 -9.70 -14.40
C GLU A 169 3.50 -8.55 -14.69
N HIS A 170 4.74 -8.65 -14.29
CA HIS A 170 5.72 -7.58 -14.44
C HIS A 170 5.83 -7.07 -15.88
N MET A 171 5.72 -7.95 -16.87
CA MET A 171 5.79 -7.59 -18.29
C MET A 171 4.67 -6.61 -18.74
N TYR A 172 3.56 -6.55 -18.00
CA TYR A 172 2.45 -5.66 -18.29
C TYR A 172 2.50 -4.35 -17.52
N MET A 173 3.49 -4.17 -16.65
CA MET A 173 3.70 -2.93 -15.92
C MET A 173 4.34 -1.89 -16.82
N LYS A 174 3.94 -0.63 -16.66
CA LYS A 174 4.58 0.49 -17.33
C LYS A 174 5.91 0.80 -16.64
N PRO A 175 6.93 1.35 -17.36
CA PRO A 175 8.17 1.77 -16.73
C PRO A 175 7.91 2.82 -15.64
N TYR A 176 8.54 2.66 -14.48
CA TYR A 176 8.53 3.69 -13.46
C TYR A 176 9.74 4.59 -13.65
N LEU A 177 9.47 5.81 -14.08
CA LEU A 177 10.44 6.89 -14.14
C LEU A 177 10.22 7.78 -12.93
N GLN A 178 11.21 7.86 -12.05
CA GLN A 178 11.10 8.68 -10.85
C GLN A 178 10.73 10.13 -11.23
N PRO A 179 9.64 10.68 -10.69
CA PRO A 179 9.23 12.04 -11.02
C PRO A 179 10.29 13.06 -10.63
N LYS A 180 10.47 14.08 -11.47
CA LYS A 180 11.40 15.16 -11.19
C LYS A 180 10.81 16.12 -10.16
N ASP A 181 11.65 16.57 -9.28
CA ASP A 181 11.60 17.68 -8.28
C ASP A 181 10.26 18.01 -7.59
N GLN A 182 9.13 18.11 -8.27
CA GLN A 182 7.87 18.52 -7.64
C GLN A 182 7.14 17.38 -6.91
N PHE A 183 7.57 16.11 -7.11
CA PHE A 183 6.95 14.94 -6.53
C PHE A 183 7.96 14.00 -5.83
N GLN A 184 9.11 14.50 -5.50
CA GLN A 184 10.14 13.73 -4.76
C GLN A 184 9.95 13.80 -3.25
#